data_723979449fdbcb96b2430218fd08b8b9
#
_entry.id   723979449fdbcb96b2430218fd08b8b9
#
_cell.length_a   1.000
_cell.length_b   1.000
_cell.length_c   1.000
_cell.angle_alpha   90.00
_cell.angle_beta   90.00
_cell.angle_gamma   90.00
#
_symmetry.space_group_name_H-M   'P 1'
#
loop_
_entity.id
_entity.type
_entity.pdbx_description
1 polymer ?
#
loop_
_entity_poly.entity_id
_entity_poly.type
_entity_poly.pdbx_seq_one_letter_code
_entity_poly.pdbx_strand_id
1 'polypeptide(L)'
;GGIEAACTMVPKDGAVVRTNTAQLREFRQGILKLLLEGHRTECATCPQSGKCKLQDYAKRYGVADVKPVDYCREPVDDSSPAVVIDPSKCILCGKCTRTCLQLQNVNAIDFINRGNETVLSCGIGYKLADTNCTSCGQCAAMCPTGALTIKSDAARVWDAINDPTKKVAV
;
A
#
# COMPACT_ATOMS: atom_id res chain seq x y z
N GLY A 1 -10.75 17.83 -26.94
CA GLY A 1 -10.51 17.71 -25.49
C GLY A 1 -9.62 16.52 -25.20
N GLY A 2 -8.69 16.67 -24.29
CA GLY A 2 -7.78 15.61 -23.85
C GLY A 2 -8.29 14.91 -22.60
N ILE A 3 -7.66 13.77 -22.24
CA ILE A 3 -7.79 13.12 -20.95
C ILE A 3 -6.64 13.62 -20.09
N GLU A 4 -6.95 14.21 -18.95
CA GLU A 4 -5.97 14.74 -18.00
C GLU A 4 -6.28 14.25 -16.57
N ALA A 5 -5.25 14.15 -15.76
CA ALA A 5 -5.41 13.83 -14.35
C ALA A 5 -5.92 15.07 -13.58
N ALA A 6 -7.04 14.93 -12.87
CA ALA A 6 -7.68 16.05 -12.17
C ALA A 6 -6.77 16.72 -11.12
N CYS A 7 -5.78 15.99 -10.58
CA CYS A 7 -4.84 16.53 -9.59
C CYS A 7 -3.72 17.41 -10.19
N THR A 8 -3.53 17.38 -11.50
CA THR A 8 -2.48 18.16 -12.20
C THR A 8 -3.04 19.18 -13.17
N MET A 9 -4.34 19.12 -13.45
CA MET A 9 -5.03 20.05 -14.36
C MET A 9 -5.19 21.41 -13.71
N VAL A 10 -4.78 22.46 -14.40
CA VAL A 10 -5.11 23.84 -14.01
C VAL A 10 -6.48 24.19 -14.57
N PRO A 11 -7.49 24.47 -13.74
CA PRO A 11 -8.82 24.81 -14.23
C PRO A 11 -8.81 26.17 -14.97
N LYS A 12 -9.57 26.24 -16.04
CA LYS A 12 -9.77 27.47 -16.83
C LYS A 12 -11.23 27.85 -16.80
N ASP A 13 -11.50 29.16 -16.84
CA ASP A 13 -12.87 29.63 -16.93
C ASP A 13 -13.57 29.10 -18.20
N GLY A 14 -14.83 28.70 -18.07
CA GLY A 14 -15.59 28.08 -19.17
C GLY A 14 -15.19 26.64 -19.53
N ALA A 15 -14.29 25.99 -18.78
CA ALA A 15 -13.89 24.61 -19.06
C ALA A 15 -15.06 23.64 -18.84
N VAL A 16 -15.32 22.78 -19.84
CA VAL A 16 -16.31 21.71 -19.74
C VAL A 16 -15.61 20.41 -19.33
N VAL A 17 -15.89 19.91 -18.13
CA VAL A 17 -15.30 18.71 -17.56
C VAL A 17 -16.30 17.56 -17.60
N ARG A 18 -15.88 16.43 -18.18
CA ARG A 18 -16.65 15.18 -18.21
C ARG A 18 -15.91 14.12 -17.41
N THR A 19 -16.53 13.57 -16.39
CA THR A 19 -15.90 12.62 -15.45
C THR A 19 -16.27 11.17 -15.65
N ASN A 20 -17.29 10.87 -16.52
CA ASN A 20 -17.80 9.52 -16.70
C ASN A 20 -18.24 9.27 -18.15
N THR A 21 -17.26 9.22 -19.05
CA THR A 21 -17.48 8.79 -20.45
C THR A 21 -17.07 7.33 -20.63
N ALA A 22 -17.50 6.69 -21.74
CA ALA A 22 -17.08 5.33 -22.08
C ALA A 22 -15.53 5.23 -22.15
N GLN A 23 -14.91 6.19 -22.83
CA GLN A 23 -13.45 6.28 -22.96
C GLN A 23 -12.74 6.39 -21.59
N LEU A 24 -13.26 7.21 -20.66
CA LEU A 24 -12.69 7.31 -19.32
C LEU A 24 -12.85 6.02 -18.50
N ARG A 25 -13.95 5.29 -18.70
CA ARG A 25 -14.12 3.99 -18.04
C ARG A 25 -13.11 2.98 -18.56
N GLU A 26 -12.87 2.90 -19.85
CA GLU A 26 -11.87 2.05 -20.48
C GLU A 26 -10.46 2.37 -19.98
N PHE A 27 -10.10 3.65 -19.95
CA PHE A 27 -8.83 4.12 -19.40
C PHE A 27 -8.62 3.67 -17.95
N ARG A 28 -9.64 3.85 -17.09
CA ARG A 28 -9.59 3.43 -15.69
C ARG A 28 -9.48 1.93 -15.53
N GLN A 29 -10.15 1.16 -16.38
CA GLN A 29 -10.00 -0.31 -16.42
C GLN A 29 -8.57 -0.71 -16.76
N GLY A 30 -7.95 -0.06 -17.77
CA GLY A 30 -6.55 -0.31 -18.13
C GLY A 30 -5.60 -0.04 -16.97
N ILE A 31 -5.74 1.12 -16.31
CA ILE A 31 -4.92 1.47 -15.13
C ILE A 31 -5.12 0.45 -13.99
N LEU A 32 -6.36 0.06 -13.72
CA LEU A 32 -6.64 -0.93 -12.67
C LEU A 32 -6.04 -2.30 -12.98
N LYS A 33 -6.07 -2.74 -14.25
CA LYS A 33 -5.40 -3.97 -14.68
C LYS A 33 -3.91 -3.91 -14.40
N LEU A 34 -3.23 -2.84 -14.80
CA LEU A 34 -1.80 -2.65 -14.53
C LEU A 34 -1.46 -2.66 -13.03
N LEU A 35 -2.29 -2.01 -12.20
CA LEU A 35 -2.10 -2.03 -10.75
C LEU A 35 -2.29 -3.43 -10.16
N LEU A 36 -3.23 -4.22 -10.68
CA LEU A 36 -3.51 -5.57 -10.22
C LEU A 36 -2.49 -6.59 -10.71
N GLU A 37 -1.89 -6.39 -11.88
CA GLU A 37 -0.79 -7.23 -12.38
C GLU A 37 0.41 -7.24 -11.43
N GLY A 38 0.73 -6.09 -10.86
CA GLY A 38 1.82 -5.96 -9.89
C GLY A 38 1.40 -6.20 -8.43
N HIS A 39 0.18 -6.57 -8.16
CA HIS A 39 -0.37 -6.70 -6.81
C HIS A 39 -0.71 -8.16 -6.48
N ARG A 40 -0.26 -8.66 -5.32
CA ARG A 40 -0.63 -9.99 -4.84
C ARG A 40 -2.10 -9.99 -4.37
N THR A 41 -2.97 -10.63 -5.15
CA THR A 41 -4.44 -10.59 -4.99
C THR A 41 -4.98 -11.66 -4.02
N GLU A 42 -4.35 -11.83 -2.86
CA GLU A 42 -4.84 -12.70 -1.78
C GLU A 42 -5.82 -11.96 -0.86
N CYS A 43 -6.91 -11.47 -1.44
CA CYS A 43 -7.86 -10.61 -0.72
C CYS A 43 -8.50 -11.29 0.49
N ALA A 44 -8.71 -12.60 0.47
CA ALA A 44 -9.34 -13.34 1.56
C ALA A 44 -8.56 -13.28 2.88
N THR A 45 -7.23 -13.26 2.80
CA THR A 45 -6.33 -13.21 3.96
C THR A 45 -5.73 -11.83 4.21
N CYS A 46 -6.04 -10.86 3.35
CA CYS A 46 -5.46 -9.52 3.43
C CYS A 46 -6.06 -8.72 4.61
N PRO A 47 -5.25 -8.08 5.46
CA PRO A 47 -5.74 -7.24 6.56
C PRO A 47 -6.61 -6.05 6.12
N GLN A 48 -6.53 -5.66 4.84
CA GLN A 48 -7.35 -4.59 4.24
C GLN A 48 -8.59 -5.11 3.50
N SER A 49 -8.89 -6.41 3.58
CA SER A 49 -10.09 -6.96 2.93
C SER A 49 -11.36 -6.23 3.40
N GLY A 50 -12.22 -5.87 2.47
CA GLY A 50 -13.45 -5.11 2.75
C GLY A 50 -13.26 -3.61 3.02
N LYS A 51 -12.00 -3.11 3.13
CA LYS A 51 -11.66 -1.69 3.29
C LYS A 51 -10.72 -1.18 2.20
N CYS A 52 -10.33 -2.05 1.28
CA CYS A 52 -9.34 -1.76 0.24
C CYS A 52 -9.99 -1.02 -0.93
N LYS A 53 -9.57 0.21 -1.20
CA LYS A 53 -10.06 1.00 -2.33
C LYS A 53 -9.71 0.39 -3.68
N LEU A 54 -8.59 -0.35 -3.80
CA LEU A 54 -8.24 -1.05 -5.02
C LEU A 54 -9.26 -2.15 -5.32
N GLN A 55 -9.66 -2.93 -4.31
CA GLN A 55 -10.69 -3.95 -4.40
C GLN A 55 -12.05 -3.36 -4.83
N ASP A 56 -12.45 -2.24 -4.22
CA ASP A 56 -13.69 -1.54 -4.54
C ASP A 56 -13.70 -1.03 -5.99
N TYR A 57 -12.60 -0.42 -6.43
CA TYR A 57 -12.51 0.07 -7.81
C TYR A 57 -12.44 -1.08 -8.82
N ALA A 58 -11.71 -2.16 -8.53
CA ALA A 58 -11.69 -3.34 -9.38
C ALA A 58 -13.11 -3.89 -9.59
N LYS A 59 -13.86 -4.05 -8.51
CA LYS A 59 -15.27 -4.47 -8.55
C LYS A 59 -16.15 -3.46 -9.31
N ARG A 60 -16.02 -2.16 -9.02
CA ARG A 60 -16.81 -1.09 -9.65
C ARG A 60 -16.61 -1.00 -11.15
N TYR A 61 -15.41 -1.23 -11.63
CA TYR A 61 -15.06 -1.16 -13.06
C TYR A 61 -15.06 -2.52 -13.75
N GLY A 62 -15.49 -3.60 -13.06
CA GLY A 62 -15.58 -4.94 -13.63
C GLY A 62 -14.23 -5.52 -14.04
N VAL A 63 -13.16 -5.15 -13.32
CA VAL A 63 -11.82 -5.71 -13.55
C VAL A 63 -11.66 -6.93 -12.68
N ALA A 64 -11.70 -8.12 -13.30
CA ALA A 64 -11.52 -9.41 -12.66
C ALA A 64 -10.44 -10.21 -13.42
N ASP A 65 -9.97 -11.28 -12.81
CA ASP A 65 -9.10 -12.30 -13.41
C ASP A 65 -7.81 -11.78 -14.04
N VAL A 66 -7.22 -10.74 -13.41
CA VAL A 66 -5.89 -10.27 -13.77
C VAL A 66 -4.87 -11.26 -13.23
N LYS A 67 -4.08 -11.87 -14.13
CA LYS A 67 -2.98 -12.75 -13.72
C LYS A 67 -1.85 -11.90 -13.16
N PRO A 68 -1.46 -12.11 -11.89
CA PRO A 68 -0.33 -11.39 -11.32
C PRO A 68 0.94 -11.72 -12.12
N VAL A 69 1.73 -10.73 -12.42
CA VAL A 69 3.08 -10.91 -12.93
C VAL A 69 4.00 -11.02 -11.71
N ASP A 70 4.80 -12.09 -11.67
CA ASP A 70 5.77 -12.26 -10.60
C ASP A 70 6.94 -11.29 -10.81
N TYR A 71 6.83 -10.12 -10.23
CA TYR A 71 7.93 -9.17 -10.16
C TYR A 71 8.83 -9.56 -8.98
N CYS A 72 10.15 -9.54 -9.20
CA CYS A 72 11.12 -9.70 -8.12
C CYS A 72 10.88 -8.61 -7.06
N ARG A 73 10.35 -8.99 -5.91
CA ARG A 73 10.01 -8.09 -4.82
C ARG A 73 10.79 -8.46 -3.57
N GLU A 74 11.11 -7.43 -2.81
CA GLU A 74 11.69 -7.62 -1.49
C GLU A 74 10.76 -8.48 -0.60
N PRO A 75 11.35 -9.29 0.29
CA PRO A 75 10.57 -10.09 1.24
C PRO A 75 9.77 -9.18 2.20
N VAL A 76 8.80 -9.77 2.87
CA VAL A 76 8.06 -9.08 3.94
C VAL A 76 9.05 -8.66 5.04
N ASP A 77 9.00 -7.40 5.42
CA ASP A 77 9.77 -6.87 6.55
C ASP A 77 8.84 -6.66 7.76
N ASP A 78 9.03 -7.49 8.77
CA ASP A 78 8.35 -7.40 10.06
C ASP A 78 9.32 -7.06 11.23
N SER A 79 10.49 -6.56 10.91
CA SER A 79 11.55 -6.25 11.87
C SER A 79 11.16 -5.12 12.85
N SER A 80 10.35 -4.17 12.40
CA SER A 80 9.89 -3.06 13.24
C SER A 80 8.93 -3.54 14.33
N PRO A 81 8.94 -2.92 15.51
CA PRO A 81 7.98 -3.24 16.57
C PRO A 81 6.54 -2.80 16.25
N ALA A 82 6.34 -1.88 15.32
CA ALA A 82 5.04 -1.25 15.09
C ALA A 82 4.46 -1.45 13.69
N VAL A 83 5.30 -1.61 12.66
CA VAL A 83 4.86 -1.61 11.26
C VAL A 83 5.42 -2.82 10.53
N VAL A 84 4.58 -3.48 9.76
CA VAL A 84 4.96 -4.55 8.82
C VAL A 84 4.89 -3.99 7.39
N ILE A 85 5.90 -4.25 6.59
CA ILE A 85 5.97 -3.89 5.17
C ILE A 85 5.85 -5.17 4.33
N ASP A 86 4.82 -5.26 3.51
CA ASP A 86 4.61 -6.31 2.52
C ASP A 86 4.67 -5.69 1.11
N PRO A 87 5.83 -5.67 0.46
CA PRO A 87 5.99 -5.03 -0.85
C PRO A 87 5.14 -5.68 -1.94
N SER A 88 4.75 -6.94 -1.79
CA SER A 88 3.92 -7.66 -2.76
C SER A 88 2.50 -7.07 -2.91
N LYS A 89 2.05 -6.31 -1.93
CA LYS A 89 0.75 -5.62 -1.91
C LYS A 89 0.86 -4.12 -2.23
N CYS A 90 2.06 -3.64 -2.56
CA CYS A 90 2.29 -2.24 -2.85
C CYS A 90 1.86 -1.89 -4.28
N ILE A 91 1.12 -0.79 -4.43
CA ILE A 91 0.72 -0.21 -5.73
C ILE A 91 1.55 1.02 -6.11
N LEU A 92 2.67 1.23 -5.46
CA LEU A 92 3.62 2.31 -5.72
C LEU A 92 3.01 3.74 -5.71
N CYS A 93 1.98 3.97 -4.91
CA CYS A 93 1.27 5.26 -4.88
C CYS A 93 2.04 6.39 -4.16
N GLY A 94 3.10 6.09 -3.43
CA GLY A 94 3.98 7.04 -2.75
C GLY A 94 3.36 7.81 -1.57
N LYS A 95 2.19 7.42 -1.07
CA LYS A 95 1.58 8.13 0.07
C LYS A 95 2.40 7.96 1.34
N CYS A 96 2.87 6.75 1.62
CA CYS A 96 3.66 6.44 2.80
C CYS A 96 5.01 7.15 2.80
N THR A 97 5.72 7.18 1.66
CA THR A 97 7.02 7.85 1.54
C THR A 97 6.88 9.35 1.75
N ARG A 98 5.90 9.98 1.09
CA ARG A 98 5.61 11.41 1.32
C ARG A 98 5.22 11.72 2.76
N THR A 99 4.40 10.88 3.38
CA THR A 99 4.03 11.05 4.79
C THR A 99 5.25 10.94 5.70
N CYS A 100 6.12 9.95 5.48
CA CYS A 100 7.32 9.77 6.27
C CYS A 100 8.30 10.93 6.09
N LEU A 101 8.50 11.40 4.85
CA LEU A 101 9.40 12.49 4.55
C LEU A 101 8.84 13.86 4.93
N GLN A 102 7.62 14.18 4.48
CA GLN A 102 7.11 15.57 4.54
C GLN A 102 6.38 15.90 5.84
N LEU A 103 5.71 14.91 6.47
CA LEU A 103 4.96 15.13 7.70
C LEU A 103 5.75 14.71 8.94
N GLN A 104 6.52 13.63 8.85
CA GLN A 104 7.29 13.13 9.99
C GLN A 104 8.75 13.57 9.97
N ASN A 105 9.27 14.08 8.85
CA ASN A 105 10.69 14.43 8.64
C ASN A 105 11.68 13.30 8.95
N VAL A 106 11.28 12.03 8.79
CA VAL A 106 12.10 10.86 9.15
C VAL A 106 12.72 10.21 7.92
N ASN A 107 11.94 10.06 6.83
CA ASN A 107 12.35 9.40 5.58
C ASN A 107 12.92 7.98 5.78
N ALA A 108 12.29 7.18 6.62
CA ALA A 108 12.73 5.81 6.90
C ALA A 108 12.37 4.81 5.78
N ILE A 109 11.46 5.18 4.88
CA ILE A 109 10.98 4.35 3.75
C ILE A 109 10.96 5.18 2.48
N ASP A 110 11.42 4.57 1.38
CA ASP A 110 11.36 5.19 0.05
C ASP A 110 11.31 4.10 -1.04
N PHE A 111 11.28 4.50 -2.29
CA PHE A 111 11.37 3.59 -3.40
C PHE A 111 12.82 3.34 -3.79
N ILE A 112 13.16 2.08 -4.00
CA ILE A 112 14.43 1.66 -4.57
C ILE A 112 14.21 1.04 -5.95
N ASN A 113 15.28 0.91 -6.73
CA ASN A 113 15.27 0.44 -8.10
C ASN A 113 14.45 1.35 -9.03
N ARG A 114 14.17 0.88 -10.24
CA ARG A 114 13.40 1.64 -11.25
C ARG A 114 12.67 0.70 -12.21
N GLY A 115 11.70 1.26 -12.94
CA GLY A 115 10.87 0.49 -13.86
C GLY A 115 10.06 -0.58 -13.13
N ASN A 116 10.01 -1.78 -13.67
CA ASN A 116 9.25 -2.91 -13.10
C ASN A 116 9.84 -3.44 -11.78
N GLU A 117 11.11 -3.13 -11.51
CA GLU A 117 11.80 -3.54 -10.29
C GLU A 117 11.62 -2.52 -9.15
N THR A 118 10.92 -1.41 -9.40
CA THR A 118 10.64 -0.42 -8.36
C THR A 118 9.89 -1.07 -7.19
N VAL A 119 10.42 -0.92 -5.99
CA VAL A 119 9.84 -1.50 -4.78
C VAL A 119 9.94 -0.53 -3.61
N LEU A 120 8.97 -0.60 -2.71
CA LEU A 120 9.01 0.12 -1.43
C LEU A 120 9.97 -0.61 -0.50
N SER A 121 10.96 0.10 0.02
CA SER A 121 11.99 -0.44 0.90
C SER A 121 12.52 0.61 1.87
N CYS A 122 13.36 0.17 2.79
CA CYS A 122 14.11 1.02 3.72
C CYS A 122 15.53 1.33 3.24
N GLY A 123 15.86 0.91 2.02
CA GLY A 123 17.19 0.96 1.42
C GLY A 123 17.70 -0.43 1.06
N ILE A 124 18.74 -0.50 0.22
CA ILE A 124 19.28 -1.78 -0.24
C ILE A 124 19.92 -2.52 0.94
N GLY A 125 19.37 -3.69 1.29
CA GLY A 125 19.86 -4.53 2.39
C GLY A 125 19.49 -4.05 3.79
N TYR A 126 18.72 -2.96 3.94
CA TYR A 126 18.26 -2.47 5.23
C TYR A 126 16.83 -2.92 5.53
N LYS A 127 16.58 -3.21 6.80
CA LYS A 127 15.24 -3.44 7.34
C LYS A 127 14.73 -2.19 8.06
N LEU A 128 13.42 -2.10 8.29
CA LEU A 128 12.83 -0.95 8.96
C LEU A 128 13.40 -0.73 10.38
N ALA A 129 13.74 -1.82 11.07
CA ALA A 129 14.38 -1.74 12.38
C ALA A 129 15.79 -1.08 12.35
N ASP A 130 16.48 -1.13 11.21
CA ASP A 130 17.82 -0.58 11.03
C ASP A 130 17.81 0.93 10.69
N THR A 131 16.62 1.52 10.58
CA THR A 131 16.43 2.92 10.18
C THR A 131 16.06 3.80 11.37
N ASN A 132 16.00 5.12 11.13
CA ASN A 132 15.53 6.09 12.12
C ASN A 132 14.01 6.09 12.31
N CYS A 133 13.32 4.98 11.98
CA CYS A 133 11.87 4.88 12.10
C CYS A 133 11.41 5.12 13.54
N THR A 134 10.54 6.09 13.74
CA THR A 134 9.98 6.44 15.06
C THR A 134 8.78 5.59 15.46
N SER A 135 8.45 4.56 14.67
CA SER A 135 7.31 3.65 14.93
C SER A 135 5.95 4.35 15.06
N CYS A 136 5.77 5.52 14.43
CA CYS A 136 4.56 6.35 14.55
C CYS A 136 3.33 5.78 13.83
N GLY A 137 3.47 4.80 12.92
CA GLY A 137 2.38 4.14 12.20
C GLY A 137 1.67 4.97 11.13
N GLN A 138 2.05 6.24 10.89
CA GLN A 138 1.39 7.12 9.92
C GLN A 138 1.45 6.59 8.48
N CYS A 139 2.55 5.93 8.11
CA CYS A 139 2.70 5.29 6.80
C CYS A 139 1.67 4.17 6.57
N ALA A 140 1.37 3.38 7.60
CA ALA A 140 0.35 2.34 7.55
C ALA A 140 -1.07 2.94 7.49
N ALA A 141 -1.35 4.00 8.24
CA ALA A 141 -2.63 4.71 8.20
C ALA A 141 -2.93 5.31 6.80
N MET A 142 -1.91 5.74 6.08
CA MET A 142 -2.04 6.33 4.74
C MET A 142 -2.04 5.28 3.62
N CYS A 143 -1.70 4.01 3.90
CA CYS A 143 -1.62 2.96 2.90
C CYS A 143 -3.03 2.56 2.40
N PRO A 144 -3.32 2.66 1.08
CA PRO A 144 -4.64 2.32 0.54
C PRO A 144 -4.83 0.81 0.36
N THR A 145 -3.76 0.04 0.49
CA THR A 145 -3.74 -1.42 0.36
C THR A 145 -3.17 -2.06 1.63
N GLY A 146 -2.93 -3.36 1.64
CA GLY A 146 -2.32 -4.07 2.76
C GLY A 146 -0.78 -4.09 2.72
N ALA A 147 -0.13 -3.19 1.98
CA ALA A 147 1.33 -3.17 1.86
C ALA A 147 2.03 -2.70 3.15
N LEU A 148 1.38 -1.81 3.90
CA LEU A 148 1.84 -1.35 5.21
C LEU A 148 0.71 -1.56 6.21
N THR A 149 1.01 -2.28 7.29
CA THR A 149 0.04 -2.58 8.33
C THR A 149 0.65 -2.36 9.71
N ILE A 150 -0.20 -2.06 10.68
CA ILE A 150 0.23 -2.00 12.08
C ILE A 150 0.42 -3.42 12.59
N LYS A 151 1.56 -3.66 13.24
CA LYS A 151 1.85 -4.92 13.90
C LYS A 151 0.94 -5.09 15.12
N SER A 152 0.28 -6.24 15.21
CA SER A 152 -0.61 -6.54 16.33
C SER A 152 0.04 -7.59 17.23
N ASP A 153 0.16 -7.29 18.51
CA ASP A 153 0.62 -8.22 19.53
C ASP A 153 -0.52 -8.98 20.19
N ALA A 154 -1.77 -8.81 19.71
CA ALA A 154 -2.94 -9.42 20.33
C ALA A 154 -2.83 -10.95 20.49
N ALA A 155 -2.36 -11.65 19.45
CA ALA A 155 -2.16 -13.10 19.52
C ALA A 155 -1.15 -13.48 20.61
N ARG A 156 0.00 -12.81 20.67
CA ARG A 156 1.04 -13.03 21.68
C ARG A 156 0.53 -12.80 23.10
N VAL A 157 -0.33 -11.79 23.28
CA VAL A 157 -0.95 -11.49 24.57
C VAL A 157 -1.93 -12.60 24.96
N TRP A 158 -2.77 -13.05 24.01
CA TRP A 158 -3.69 -14.16 24.26
C TRP A 158 -2.96 -15.47 24.55
N ASP A 159 -1.88 -15.77 23.84
CA ASP A 159 -1.04 -16.95 24.09
C ASP A 159 -0.44 -16.88 25.51
N ALA A 160 0.01 -15.71 25.94
CA ALA A 160 0.55 -15.52 27.29
C ALA A 160 -0.53 -15.68 28.37
N ILE A 161 -1.75 -15.18 28.14
CA ILE A 161 -2.89 -15.32 29.08
C ILE A 161 -3.31 -16.79 29.21
N ASN A 162 -3.30 -17.54 28.12
CA ASN A 162 -3.71 -18.93 28.10
C ASN A 162 -2.60 -19.91 28.56
N ASP A 163 -1.38 -19.44 28.74
CA ASP A 163 -0.25 -20.25 29.19
C ASP A 163 -0.26 -20.37 30.73
N PRO A 164 -0.55 -21.55 31.30
CA PRO A 164 -0.66 -21.73 32.76
C PRO A 164 0.68 -21.53 33.48
N THR A 165 1.82 -21.50 32.74
CA THR A 165 3.14 -21.30 33.32
C THR A 165 3.52 -19.82 33.45
N LYS A 166 2.75 -18.92 32.81
CA LYS A 166 2.98 -17.49 32.83
C LYS A 166 2.01 -16.77 33.76
N LYS A 167 2.54 -15.82 34.51
CA LYS A 167 1.75 -14.85 35.25
C LYS A 167 1.65 -13.57 34.47
N VAL A 168 0.44 -13.25 33.98
CA VAL A 168 0.17 -12.01 33.28
C VAL A 168 -0.39 -11.01 34.27
N ALA A 169 0.25 -9.84 34.38
CA ALA A 169 -0.23 -8.69 35.15
C ALA A 169 -0.60 -7.55 34.19
N VAL A 170 -1.65 -6.82 34.50
CA VAL A 170 -2.13 -5.63 33.79
C VAL A 170 -1.93 -4.41 34.69
#